data_e4aa57ca2a44384bc8334278067cbbbd
#
_entry.id   e4aa57ca2a44384bc8334278067cbbbd
#
_cell.length_a   1.000
_cell.length_b   1.000
_cell.length_c   1.000
_cell.angle_alpha   90.00
_cell.angle_beta   90.00
_cell.angle_gamma   90.00
#
_symmetry.space_group_name_H-M   'P 1'
#
loop_
_entity.id
_entity.type
_entity.pdbx_description
1 polymer ?
#
loop_
_entity_poly.entity_id
_entity_poly.type
_entity_poly.pdbx_seq_one_letter_code
_entity_poly.pdbx_strand_id
1 'polypeptide(L)'
;MNKDNTLYCSAYRIAFFSEIGIGISANSCLLLFHTFMFIRGHRPRLTDLPIGLVALIHLVMLLLAAYITEDFFMSSGGWDDITCKLFIFLHRFFRSLSVCDTCMLSVFQAIILCPQSSHLAKFKLNSPHHLSCFFIFMSIFYTSISSHILIAAIATQNLTSVNLIYITKSCSFLPMSSSMQRTFSTLLAFRNVFLIGLMGLSTCYMATLLCRHKTRSQQLQNSKLSPKATPEQRAIWTILMLMSFFLIISTFDSILTYSRTIFQGNQSLYCVQIPVAHGYAAFSPLLVLNNEKRLTSLMISMYDRIVRLESLCS
;
A
#
# COMPACT_ATOMS: atom_id res chain seq x y z
N MET A 1 -6.00 -1.01 -35.64
CA MET A 1 -6.11 -1.35 -34.22
C MET A 1 -7.17 -2.42 -34.11
N ASN A 2 -6.81 -3.63 -33.66
CA ASN A 2 -7.70 -4.81 -33.71
C ASN A 2 -8.86 -4.62 -32.73
N LYS A 3 -10.09 -4.95 -33.11
CA LYS A 3 -11.34 -4.78 -32.33
C LYS A 3 -11.23 -5.46 -30.94
N ASP A 4 -10.49 -6.57 -30.87
CA ASP A 4 -10.24 -7.31 -29.64
C ASP A 4 -9.38 -6.52 -28.62
N ASN A 5 -8.34 -5.80 -29.07
CA ASN A 5 -7.49 -4.99 -28.21
C ASN A 5 -8.26 -3.82 -27.55
N THR A 6 -9.25 -3.26 -28.25
CA THR A 6 -10.08 -2.17 -27.72
C THR A 6 -11.03 -2.68 -26.64
N LEU A 7 -11.59 -3.88 -26.81
CA LEU A 7 -12.48 -4.53 -25.85
C LEU A 7 -11.71 -4.90 -24.54
N TYR A 8 -10.52 -5.49 -24.69
CA TYR A 8 -9.65 -5.80 -23.53
C TYR A 8 -9.27 -4.54 -22.74
N CYS A 9 -8.84 -3.48 -23.42
CA CYS A 9 -8.46 -2.22 -22.77
C CYS A 9 -9.64 -1.56 -22.04
N SER A 10 -10.86 -1.67 -22.58
CA SER A 10 -12.09 -1.18 -21.94
C SER A 10 -12.43 -1.98 -20.68
N ALA A 11 -12.31 -3.30 -20.70
CA ALA A 11 -12.54 -4.17 -19.54
C ALA A 11 -11.54 -3.87 -18.40
N TYR A 12 -10.25 -3.73 -18.73
CA TYR A 12 -9.22 -3.35 -17.75
C TYR A 12 -9.46 -1.97 -17.14
N ARG A 13 -9.93 -1.02 -17.93
CA ARG A 13 -10.31 0.31 -17.44
C ARG A 13 -11.42 0.23 -16.40
N ILE A 14 -12.50 -0.50 -16.68
CA ILE A 14 -13.62 -0.67 -15.74
C ILE A 14 -13.13 -1.34 -14.46
N ALA A 15 -12.37 -2.44 -14.58
CA ALA A 15 -11.83 -3.15 -13.43
C ALA A 15 -10.94 -2.24 -12.56
N PHE A 16 -10.06 -1.46 -13.18
CA PHE A 16 -9.17 -0.54 -12.47
C PHE A 16 -9.94 0.57 -11.73
N PHE A 17 -10.89 1.24 -12.38
CA PHE A 17 -11.66 2.29 -11.72
C PHE A 17 -12.58 1.75 -10.63
N SER A 18 -13.10 0.52 -10.77
CA SER A 18 -13.83 -0.17 -9.70
C SER A 18 -12.94 -0.45 -8.50
N GLU A 19 -11.73 -0.96 -8.74
CA GLU A 19 -10.71 -1.22 -7.72
C GLU A 19 -10.33 0.07 -6.97
N ILE A 20 -10.05 1.15 -7.69
CA ILE A 20 -9.73 2.45 -7.11
C ILE A 20 -10.90 2.99 -6.28
N GLY A 21 -12.13 2.89 -6.77
CA GLY A 21 -13.33 3.33 -6.03
C GLY A 21 -13.50 2.58 -4.71
N ILE A 22 -13.33 1.27 -4.73
CA ILE A 22 -13.33 0.43 -3.51
C ILE A 22 -12.21 0.86 -2.57
N GLY A 23 -10.99 1.03 -3.10
CA GLY A 23 -9.82 1.42 -2.31
C GLY A 23 -9.97 2.80 -1.66
N ILE A 24 -10.42 3.81 -2.39
CA ILE A 24 -10.67 5.16 -1.86
C ILE A 24 -11.71 5.11 -0.75
N SER A 25 -12.84 4.42 -0.98
CA SER A 25 -13.92 4.30 0.00
C SER A 25 -13.45 3.61 1.29
N ALA A 26 -12.73 2.49 1.16
CA ALA A 26 -12.25 1.72 2.29
C ALA A 26 -11.15 2.45 3.10
N ASN A 27 -10.18 3.09 2.44
CA ASN A 27 -9.15 3.89 3.12
C ASN A 27 -9.75 5.12 3.80
N SER A 28 -10.72 5.80 3.16
CA SER A 28 -11.43 6.93 3.77
C SER A 28 -12.21 6.50 5.01
N CYS A 29 -12.91 5.37 4.95
CA CYS A 29 -13.63 4.81 6.10
C CYS A 29 -12.67 4.49 7.25
N LEU A 30 -11.54 3.85 6.96
CA LEU A 30 -10.52 3.49 7.94
C LEU A 30 -9.91 4.75 8.59
N LEU A 31 -9.58 5.75 7.80
CA LEU A 31 -9.03 7.02 8.28
C LEU A 31 -10.02 7.78 9.17
N LEU A 32 -11.29 7.88 8.75
CA LEU A 32 -12.36 8.50 9.52
C LEU A 32 -12.57 7.77 10.86
N PHE A 33 -12.54 6.43 10.85
CA PHE A 33 -12.66 5.63 12.06
C PHE A 33 -11.52 5.94 13.06
N HIS A 34 -10.26 5.94 12.61
CA HIS A 34 -9.14 6.25 13.49
C HIS A 34 -9.17 7.70 14.00
N THR A 35 -9.51 8.66 13.14
CA THR A 35 -9.67 10.06 13.52
C THR A 35 -10.78 10.23 14.57
N PHE A 36 -11.92 9.57 14.38
CA PHE A 36 -13.04 9.62 15.33
C PHE A 36 -12.66 9.00 16.70
N MET A 37 -11.96 7.87 16.71
CA MET A 37 -11.47 7.24 17.94
C MET A 37 -10.50 8.15 18.69
N PHE A 38 -9.61 8.83 17.96
CA PHE A 38 -8.68 9.80 18.53
C PHE A 38 -9.39 11.01 19.15
N ILE A 39 -10.36 11.61 18.46
CA ILE A 39 -11.14 12.77 18.94
C ILE A 39 -11.94 12.39 20.20
N ARG A 40 -12.46 11.16 20.28
CA ARG A 40 -13.20 10.68 21.46
C ARG A 40 -12.33 10.39 22.69
N GLY A 41 -11.03 10.62 22.61
CA GLY A 41 -10.11 10.42 23.72
C GLY A 41 -9.89 8.94 24.10
N HIS A 42 -10.23 8.00 23.22
CA HIS A 42 -9.86 6.60 23.43
C HIS A 42 -8.35 6.48 23.30
N ARG A 43 -7.71 5.82 24.29
CA ARG A 43 -6.26 5.60 24.24
C ARG A 43 -5.90 4.85 22.97
N PRO A 44 -5.14 5.46 22.04
CA PRO A 44 -4.73 4.80 20.80
C PRO A 44 -3.83 3.62 21.14
N ARG A 45 -4.01 2.52 20.44
CA ARG A 45 -3.02 1.44 20.45
C ARG A 45 -1.77 1.93 19.71
N LEU A 46 -0.62 1.38 20.05
CA LEU A 46 0.64 1.71 19.35
C LEU A 46 0.59 1.47 17.83
N THR A 47 -0.32 0.61 17.39
CA THR A 47 -0.53 0.28 15.97
C THR A 47 -1.53 1.20 15.26
N ASP A 48 -2.37 1.95 15.98
CA ASP A 48 -3.46 2.74 15.38
C ASP A 48 -2.90 3.92 14.54
N LEU A 49 -1.86 4.58 15.03
CA LEU A 49 -1.22 5.69 14.31
C LEU A 49 -0.55 5.23 13.00
N PRO A 50 0.30 4.19 12.97
CA PRO A 50 0.86 3.66 11.72
C PRO A 50 -0.23 3.22 10.73
N ILE A 51 -1.29 2.54 11.17
CA ILE A 51 -2.38 2.10 10.30
C ILE A 51 -3.12 3.30 9.68
N GLY A 52 -3.37 4.34 10.47
CA GLY A 52 -3.96 5.59 9.96
C GLY A 52 -3.07 6.29 8.93
N LEU A 53 -1.75 6.29 9.15
CA LEU A 53 -0.78 6.86 8.20
C LEU A 53 -0.73 6.05 6.89
N VAL A 54 -0.72 4.72 6.96
CA VAL A 54 -0.82 3.84 5.78
C VAL A 54 -2.08 4.15 4.99
N ALA A 55 -3.24 4.26 5.66
CA ALA A 55 -4.50 4.58 5.01
C ALA A 55 -4.47 5.95 4.30
N LEU A 56 -3.85 6.96 4.90
CA LEU A 56 -3.66 8.28 4.29
C LEU A 56 -2.76 8.21 3.05
N ILE A 57 -1.62 7.53 3.15
CA ILE A 57 -0.68 7.34 2.03
C ILE A 57 -1.36 6.60 0.88
N HIS A 58 -2.10 5.53 1.17
CA HIS A 58 -2.87 4.78 0.18
C HIS A 58 -3.94 5.64 -0.50
N LEU A 59 -4.68 6.44 0.28
CA LEU A 59 -5.70 7.33 -0.26
C LEU A 59 -5.13 8.32 -1.27
N VAL A 60 -4.04 9.01 -0.90
CA VAL A 60 -3.38 9.97 -1.80
C VAL A 60 -2.81 9.26 -3.04
N MET A 61 -2.18 8.10 -2.86
CA MET A 61 -1.63 7.32 -3.97
C MET A 61 -2.72 6.87 -4.96
N LEU A 62 -3.87 6.40 -4.46
CA LEU A 62 -4.99 5.95 -5.29
C LEU A 62 -5.65 7.11 -6.05
N LEU A 63 -5.79 8.29 -5.42
CA LEU A 63 -6.29 9.50 -6.09
C LEU A 63 -5.35 9.93 -7.22
N LEU A 64 -4.04 9.94 -6.98
CA LEU A 64 -3.04 10.24 -8.00
C LEU A 64 -3.06 9.21 -9.14
N ALA A 65 -3.19 7.92 -8.79
CA ALA A 65 -3.28 6.83 -9.77
C ALA A 65 -4.52 6.97 -10.65
N ALA A 66 -5.68 7.31 -10.07
CA ALA A 66 -6.91 7.56 -10.81
C ALA A 66 -6.72 8.67 -11.85
N TYR A 67 -6.15 9.80 -11.42
CA TYR A 67 -5.93 10.98 -12.26
C TYR A 67 -4.95 10.70 -13.41
N ILE A 68 -3.82 10.03 -13.13
CA ILE A 68 -2.82 9.65 -14.13
C ILE A 68 -3.41 8.62 -15.13
N THR A 69 -4.19 7.67 -14.65
CA THR A 69 -4.78 6.62 -15.48
C THR A 69 -5.93 7.15 -16.33
N GLU A 70 -6.66 8.16 -15.85
CA GLU A 70 -7.65 8.87 -16.66
C GLU A 70 -6.99 9.51 -17.89
N ASP A 71 -5.87 10.20 -17.75
CA ASP A 71 -5.11 10.77 -18.86
C ASP A 71 -4.56 9.70 -19.81
N PHE A 72 -4.25 8.51 -19.29
CA PHE A 72 -3.83 7.37 -20.12
C PHE A 72 -4.96 6.85 -21.03
N PHE A 73 -6.19 6.73 -20.51
CA PHE A 73 -7.33 6.20 -21.27
C PHE A 73 -8.11 7.27 -22.04
N MET A 74 -8.34 8.43 -21.43
CA MET A 74 -9.16 9.52 -21.95
C MET A 74 -8.23 10.69 -22.31
N SER A 75 -8.22 11.15 -23.52
CA SER A 75 -7.46 12.35 -23.90
C SER A 75 -8.16 13.62 -23.39
N SER A 76 -7.95 13.96 -22.12
CA SER A 76 -8.64 15.05 -21.46
C SER A 76 -8.00 16.45 -21.62
N GLY A 77 -7.05 16.60 -22.55
CA GLY A 77 -6.35 17.85 -22.76
C GLY A 77 -4.92 17.81 -22.19
N GLY A 78 -3.98 18.26 -22.98
CA GLY A 78 -2.57 18.11 -22.67
C GLY A 78 -2.15 18.78 -21.37
N TRP A 79 -1.45 18.02 -20.54
CA TRP A 79 -0.78 18.53 -19.37
C TRP A 79 0.43 19.37 -19.77
N ASP A 80 0.73 20.40 -18.99
CA ASP A 80 1.99 21.13 -19.07
C ASP A 80 3.13 20.35 -18.40
N ASP A 81 4.37 20.77 -18.63
CA ASP A 81 5.57 20.12 -18.09
C ASP A 81 5.56 20.02 -16.57
N ILE A 82 5.06 21.06 -15.89
CA ILE A 82 5.02 21.12 -14.43
C ILE A 82 4.04 20.10 -13.89
N THR A 83 2.83 20.06 -14.44
CA THR A 83 1.80 19.11 -14.06
C THR A 83 2.26 17.68 -14.29
N CYS A 84 2.87 17.41 -15.45
CA CYS A 84 3.41 16.10 -15.78
C CYS A 84 4.47 15.64 -14.77
N LYS A 85 5.47 16.46 -14.48
CA LYS A 85 6.54 16.18 -13.52
C LYS A 85 5.98 15.96 -12.13
N LEU A 86 5.10 16.85 -11.68
CA LEU A 86 4.54 16.82 -10.34
C LEU A 86 3.72 15.55 -10.08
N PHE A 87 2.76 15.23 -10.94
CA PHE A 87 1.89 14.07 -10.72
C PHE A 87 2.64 12.75 -10.81
N ILE A 88 3.53 12.57 -11.80
CA ILE A 88 4.33 11.35 -11.92
C ILE A 88 5.29 11.20 -10.74
N PHE A 89 5.94 12.30 -10.29
CA PHE A 89 6.82 12.28 -9.12
C PHE A 89 6.05 11.93 -7.84
N LEU A 90 4.94 12.63 -7.55
CA LEU A 90 4.15 12.40 -6.35
C LEU A 90 3.60 10.97 -6.30
N HIS A 91 3.07 10.46 -7.42
CA HIS A 91 2.59 9.09 -7.47
C HIS A 91 3.69 8.08 -7.13
N ARG A 92 4.88 8.22 -7.71
CA ARG A 92 6.02 7.33 -7.40
C ARG A 92 6.52 7.49 -5.97
N PHE A 93 6.52 8.71 -5.45
CA PHE A 93 6.89 9.00 -4.07
C PHE A 93 5.94 8.32 -3.08
N PHE A 94 4.63 8.52 -3.20
CA PHE A 94 3.64 7.90 -2.32
C PHE A 94 3.62 6.39 -2.44
N ARG A 95 3.81 5.85 -3.64
CA ARG A 95 3.96 4.39 -3.83
C ARG A 95 5.19 3.85 -3.11
N SER A 96 6.31 4.54 -3.16
CA SER A 96 7.51 4.15 -2.44
C SER A 96 7.32 4.24 -0.92
N LEU A 97 6.66 5.28 -0.44
CA LEU A 97 6.30 5.42 0.98
C LEU A 97 5.36 4.30 1.43
N SER A 98 4.35 3.94 0.65
CA SER A 98 3.43 2.84 0.96
C SER A 98 4.16 1.52 1.21
N VAL A 99 5.09 1.15 0.33
CA VAL A 99 5.90 -0.07 0.48
C VAL A 99 6.78 0.00 1.73
N CYS A 100 7.42 1.14 1.97
CA CYS A 100 8.28 1.35 3.13
C CYS A 100 7.49 1.29 4.44
N ASP A 101 6.37 2.01 4.50
CA ASP A 101 5.52 2.10 5.69
C ASP A 101 4.94 0.72 6.06
N THR A 102 4.49 -0.04 5.07
CA THR A 102 4.02 -1.41 5.27
C THR A 102 5.14 -2.33 5.78
N CYS A 103 6.36 -2.20 5.24
CA CYS A 103 7.53 -2.93 5.71
C CYS A 103 7.84 -2.59 7.17
N MET A 104 7.85 -1.30 7.51
CA MET A 104 8.09 -0.82 8.87
C MET A 104 7.03 -1.29 9.85
N LEU A 105 5.76 -1.27 9.44
CA LEU A 105 4.67 -1.78 10.25
C LEU A 105 4.88 -3.27 10.58
N SER A 106 5.33 -4.07 9.62
CA SER A 106 5.67 -5.49 9.82
C SER A 106 6.82 -5.68 10.82
N VAL A 107 7.92 -4.95 10.65
CA VAL A 107 9.08 -5.01 11.55
C VAL A 107 8.71 -4.54 12.97
N PHE A 108 7.96 -3.45 13.07
CA PHE A 108 7.51 -2.89 14.35
C PHE A 108 6.63 -3.89 15.12
N GLN A 109 5.72 -4.55 14.43
CA GLN A 109 4.88 -5.59 15.03
C GLN A 109 5.69 -6.80 15.48
N ALA A 110 6.69 -7.22 14.71
CA ALA A 110 7.60 -8.28 15.09
C ALA A 110 8.38 -7.94 16.37
N ILE A 111 8.81 -6.68 16.53
CA ILE A 111 9.49 -6.19 17.73
C ILE A 111 8.53 -6.13 18.95
N ILE A 112 7.29 -5.66 18.75
CA ILE A 112 6.30 -5.60 19.84
C ILE A 112 5.98 -7.00 20.37
N LEU A 113 5.84 -7.98 19.48
CA LEU A 113 5.50 -9.37 19.81
C LEU A 113 6.69 -10.17 20.38
N CYS A 114 7.89 -9.60 20.30
CA CYS A 114 9.12 -10.26 20.73
C CYS A 114 9.12 -10.51 22.24
N PRO A 115 9.46 -11.73 22.72
CA PRO A 115 9.64 -12.03 24.14
C PRO A 115 10.75 -11.17 24.75
N GLN A 116 10.58 -10.76 26.03
CA GLN A 116 11.56 -9.93 26.74
C GLN A 116 12.95 -10.56 26.85
N SER A 117 13.05 -11.89 26.77
CA SER A 117 14.32 -12.64 26.80
C SER A 117 15.12 -12.60 25.48
N SER A 118 14.55 -12.03 24.40
CA SER A 118 15.19 -11.98 23.09
C SER A 118 16.09 -10.75 22.94
N HIS A 119 17.17 -10.88 22.14
CA HIS A 119 18.02 -9.75 21.76
C HIS A 119 17.25 -8.62 21.05
N LEU A 120 16.17 -8.94 20.36
CA LEU A 120 15.28 -7.97 19.72
C LEU A 120 14.49 -7.11 20.74
N ALA A 121 14.31 -7.59 21.96
CA ALA A 121 13.67 -6.81 23.02
C ALA A 121 14.43 -5.51 23.38
N LYS A 122 15.75 -5.47 23.11
CA LYS A 122 16.57 -4.26 23.28
C LYS A 122 16.18 -3.15 22.29
N PHE A 123 15.60 -3.51 21.14
CA PHE A 123 15.08 -2.58 20.15
C PHE A 123 13.62 -2.21 20.37
N LYS A 124 13.02 -2.65 21.52
CA LYS A 124 11.66 -2.26 21.85
C LYS A 124 11.62 -0.75 21.99
N LEU A 125 11.13 -0.10 20.96
CA LEU A 125 11.05 1.34 20.82
C LEU A 125 10.19 1.90 21.97
N ASN A 126 10.85 2.44 23.00
CA ASN A 126 10.18 3.09 24.12
C ASN A 126 9.71 4.52 23.79
N SER A 127 10.02 5.03 22.59
CA SER A 127 9.70 6.40 22.21
C SER A 127 9.14 6.49 20.79
N PRO A 128 8.01 7.18 20.59
CA PRO A 128 7.46 7.47 19.26
C PRO A 128 8.42 8.32 18.39
N HIS A 129 9.38 9.02 18.98
CA HIS A 129 10.37 9.83 18.27
C HIS A 129 11.26 9.01 17.32
N HIS A 130 11.67 7.80 17.71
CA HIS A 130 12.50 6.95 16.85
C HIS A 130 11.76 6.52 15.58
N LEU A 131 10.47 6.25 15.69
CA LEU A 131 9.62 5.92 14.55
C LEU A 131 9.51 7.12 13.61
N SER A 132 9.25 8.31 14.13
CA SER A 132 9.17 9.54 13.35
C SER A 132 10.48 9.87 12.64
N CYS A 133 11.62 9.76 13.33
CA CYS A 133 12.94 9.98 12.72
C CYS A 133 13.21 9.01 11.59
N PHE A 134 12.83 7.73 11.76
CA PHE A 134 12.99 6.74 10.70
C PHE A 134 12.11 7.05 9.49
N PHE A 135 10.85 7.46 9.68
CA PHE A 135 9.97 7.89 8.59
C PHE A 135 10.53 9.08 7.82
N ILE A 136 11.04 10.09 8.53
CA ILE A 136 11.67 11.26 7.91
C ILE A 136 12.90 10.84 7.09
N PHE A 137 13.77 10.01 7.66
CA PHE A 137 14.95 9.50 6.97
C PHE A 137 14.57 8.75 5.68
N MET A 138 13.62 7.83 5.76
CA MET A 138 13.15 7.07 4.61
C MET A 138 12.47 7.96 3.57
N SER A 139 11.70 8.95 3.99
CA SER A 139 11.08 9.92 3.09
C SER A 139 12.14 10.71 2.31
N ILE A 140 13.18 11.20 2.97
CA ILE A 140 14.30 11.90 2.33
C ILE A 140 15.03 10.96 1.35
N PHE A 141 15.32 9.75 1.76
CA PHE A 141 15.99 8.76 0.93
C PHE A 141 15.19 8.43 -0.35
N TYR A 142 13.88 8.21 -0.23
CA TYR A 142 13.02 7.95 -1.39
C TYR A 142 12.82 9.16 -2.29
N THR A 143 12.75 10.35 -1.71
CA THR A 143 12.71 11.59 -2.48
C THR A 143 13.96 11.72 -3.34
N SER A 144 15.14 11.44 -2.77
CA SER A 144 16.42 11.49 -3.49
C SER A 144 16.46 10.48 -4.65
N ILE A 145 16.03 9.24 -4.44
CA ILE A 145 16.00 8.23 -5.52
C ILE A 145 14.97 8.60 -6.60
N SER A 146 13.84 9.19 -6.23
CA SER A 146 12.77 9.53 -7.18
C SER A 146 13.00 10.85 -7.92
N SER A 147 13.94 11.67 -7.48
CA SER A 147 14.21 13.02 -8.04
C SER A 147 14.61 13.01 -9.52
N HIS A 148 15.20 11.90 -10.01
CA HIS A 148 15.53 11.76 -11.43
C HIS A 148 14.31 11.89 -12.36
N ILE A 149 13.11 11.60 -11.86
CA ILE A 149 11.86 11.73 -12.62
C ILE A 149 11.54 13.17 -12.94
N LEU A 150 11.87 14.11 -12.05
CA LEU A 150 11.67 15.53 -12.26
C LEU A 150 12.47 16.07 -13.46
N ILE A 151 13.57 15.39 -13.79
CA ILE A 151 14.41 15.72 -14.94
C ILE A 151 13.92 14.98 -16.19
N ALA A 152 13.51 13.72 -16.04
CA ALA A 152 13.18 12.85 -17.16
C ALA A 152 11.75 13.02 -17.69
N ALA A 153 10.79 13.43 -16.86
CA ALA A 153 9.40 13.59 -17.26
C ALA A 153 9.18 14.91 -18.00
N ILE A 154 8.48 14.88 -19.13
CA ILE A 154 8.11 16.04 -19.96
C ILE A 154 6.70 15.86 -20.54
N ALA A 155 6.06 16.99 -20.90
CA ALA A 155 4.80 16.97 -21.63
C ALA A 155 5.03 16.51 -23.08
N THR A 156 4.19 15.58 -23.55
CA THR A 156 4.31 15.00 -24.90
C THR A 156 4.07 16.01 -26.02
N GLN A 157 3.28 17.06 -25.75
CA GLN A 157 2.93 18.09 -26.73
C GLN A 157 4.12 18.93 -27.24
N ASN A 158 5.21 18.95 -26.48
CA ASN A 158 6.35 19.84 -26.74
C ASN A 158 7.45 19.18 -27.58
N LEU A 159 7.31 17.91 -27.99
CA LEU A 159 8.38 17.20 -28.70
C LEU A 159 7.89 16.35 -29.87
N THR A 160 8.58 16.51 -30.98
CA THR A 160 8.43 15.70 -32.20
C THR A 160 9.48 14.59 -32.32
N SER A 161 10.18 14.21 -31.24
CA SER A 161 11.30 13.25 -31.30
C SER A 161 10.83 11.78 -31.23
N VAL A 162 11.44 10.96 -32.05
CA VAL A 162 11.06 9.56 -32.36
C VAL A 162 11.32 8.55 -31.23
N ASN A 163 12.02 8.93 -30.13
CA ASN A 163 12.52 7.99 -29.11
C ASN A 163 11.96 8.24 -27.70
N LEU A 164 10.73 8.76 -27.59
CA LEU A 164 10.09 9.01 -26.30
C LEU A 164 9.46 7.73 -25.73
N ILE A 165 9.64 7.52 -24.44
CA ILE A 165 8.94 6.46 -23.70
C ILE A 165 7.63 7.06 -23.16
N TYR A 166 6.51 6.72 -23.79
CA TYR A 166 5.20 7.19 -23.39
C TYR A 166 4.79 6.60 -22.03
N ILE A 167 4.35 7.46 -21.12
CA ILE A 167 3.78 7.08 -19.83
C ILE A 167 2.27 7.17 -19.88
N THR A 168 1.78 8.33 -20.32
CA THR A 168 0.37 8.64 -20.57
C THR A 168 0.26 9.33 -21.94
N LYS A 169 -0.93 9.74 -22.33
CA LYS A 169 -1.10 10.51 -23.58
C LYS A 169 -0.45 11.89 -23.50
N SER A 170 -0.47 12.49 -22.30
CA SER A 170 0.07 13.83 -22.08
C SER A 170 1.53 13.83 -21.63
N CYS A 171 2.05 12.75 -21.06
CA CYS A 171 3.37 12.65 -20.47
C CYS A 171 4.26 11.58 -21.07
N SER A 172 5.53 11.92 -21.26
CA SER A 172 6.58 11.03 -21.76
C SER A 172 7.87 11.18 -20.95
N PHE A 173 8.72 10.16 -20.99
CA PHE A 173 10.08 10.25 -20.48
C PHE A 173 11.06 10.54 -21.60
N LEU A 174 11.97 11.49 -21.33
CA LEU A 174 13.16 11.68 -22.15
C LEU A 174 14.05 10.42 -22.10
N PRO A 175 14.64 10.02 -23.23
CA PRO A 175 15.61 8.94 -23.25
C PRO A 175 16.82 9.34 -22.39
N MET A 176 17.03 8.63 -21.30
CA MET A 176 18.22 8.76 -20.47
C MET A 176 19.37 7.95 -21.05
N SER A 177 20.62 8.30 -20.70
CA SER A 177 21.76 7.49 -21.07
C SER A 177 21.57 6.06 -20.51
N SER A 178 21.97 5.06 -21.29
CA SER A 178 21.81 3.65 -20.90
C SER A 178 22.51 3.30 -19.56
N SER A 179 23.53 4.06 -19.19
CA SER A 179 24.20 3.95 -17.89
C SER A 179 23.31 4.41 -16.75
N MET A 180 22.74 5.62 -16.85
CA MET A 180 21.83 6.18 -15.84
C MET A 180 20.58 5.30 -15.66
N GLN A 181 19.98 4.87 -16.77
CA GLN A 181 18.80 4.00 -16.74
C GLN A 181 19.10 2.68 -16.00
N ARG A 182 20.24 2.05 -16.26
CA ARG A 182 20.67 0.83 -15.55
C ARG A 182 20.89 1.10 -14.07
N THR A 183 21.59 2.18 -13.71
CA THR A 183 21.85 2.53 -12.30
C THR A 183 20.55 2.71 -11.52
N PHE A 184 19.61 3.52 -12.01
CA PHE A 184 18.34 3.73 -11.33
C PHE A 184 17.49 2.46 -11.27
N SER A 185 17.44 1.66 -12.34
CA SER A 185 16.73 0.38 -12.34
C SER A 185 17.32 -0.60 -11.33
N THR A 186 18.64 -0.67 -11.20
CA THR A 186 19.33 -1.51 -10.23
C THR A 186 19.07 -1.05 -8.80
N LEU A 187 19.11 0.26 -8.53
CA LEU A 187 18.78 0.82 -7.20
C LEU A 187 17.33 0.51 -6.79
N LEU A 188 16.39 0.67 -7.72
CA LEU A 188 14.99 0.35 -7.48
C LEU A 188 14.76 -1.15 -7.25
N ALA A 189 15.41 -2.01 -8.02
CA ALA A 189 15.35 -3.46 -7.85
C ALA A 189 15.94 -3.88 -6.51
N PHE A 190 17.13 -3.39 -6.15
CA PHE A 190 17.78 -3.65 -4.87
C PHE A 190 16.88 -3.25 -3.70
N ARG A 191 16.31 -2.04 -3.74
CA ARG A 191 15.35 -1.56 -2.75
C ARG A 191 14.17 -2.53 -2.58
N ASN A 192 13.53 -2.92 -3.68
CA ASN A 192 12.35 -3.80 -3.63
C ASN A 192 12.71 -5.17 -3.04
N VAL A 193 13.80 -5.78 -3.49
CA VAL A 193 14.27 -7.06 -2.95
C VAL A 193 14.59 -6.96 -1.47
N PHE A 194 15.26 -5.88 -1.03
CA PHE A 194 15.58 -5.64 0.37
C PHE A 194 14.32 -5.52 1.24
N LEU A 195 13.35 -4.68 0.84
CA LEU A 195 12.13 -4.47 1.61
C LEU A 195 11.24 -5.72 1.64
N ILE A 196 11.08 -6.41 0.51
CA ILE A 196 10.33 -7.68 0.44
C ILE A 196 11.01 -8.74 1.31
N GLY A 197 12.34 -8.85 1.27
CA GLY A 197 13.10 -9.77 2.11
C GLY A 197 12.94 -9.48 3.60
N LEU A 198 13.04 -8.21 4.00
CA LEU A 198 12.86 -7.79 5.39
C LEU A 198 11.44 -8.06 5.90
N MET A 199 10.43 -7.80 5.07
CA MET A 199 9.04 -8.15 5.39
C MET A 199 8.84 -9.65 5.51
N GLY A 200 9.40 -10.43 4.58
CA GLY A 200 9.33 -11.89 4.61
C GLY A 200 9.91 -12.45 5.91
N LEU A 201 11.08 -11.98 6.31
CA LEU A 201 11.73 -12.36 7.57
C LEU A 201 10.87 -11.99 8.78
N SER A 202 10.33 -10.76 8.82
CA SER A 202 9.45 -10.31 9.91
C SER A 202 8.18 -11.15 10.00
N THR A 203 7.57 -11.47 8.86
CA THR A 203 6.35 -12.28 8.78
C THR A 203 6.61 -13.72 9.22
N CYS A 204 7.69 -14.34 8.78
CA CYS A 204 8.10 -15.68 9.22
C CYS A 204 8.39 -15.73 10.73
N TYR A 205 9.05 -14.70 11.26
CA TYR A 205 9.31 -14.59 12.69
C TYR A 205 8.01 -14.51 13.50
N MET A 206 7.07 -13.62 13.11
CA MET A 206 5.77 -13.52 13.76
C MET A 206 4.96 -14.81 13.67
N ALA A 207 4.96 -15.49 12.52
CA ALA A 207 4.29 -16.77 12.35
C ALA A 207 4.87 -17.84 13.28
N THR A 208 6.19 -17.90 13.41
CA THR A 208 6.87 -18.83 14.31
C THR A 208 6.51 -18.57 15.77
N LEU A 209 6.49 -17.29 16.20
CA LEU A 209 6.07 -16.92 17.55
C LEU A 209 4.62 -17.35 17.84
N LEU A 210 3.73 -17.12 16.89
CA LEU A 210 2.32 -17.49 17.01
C LEU A 210 2.13 -19.00 17.10
N CYS A 211 2.84 -19.77 16.28
CA CYS A 211 2.82 -21.24 16.33
C CYS A 211 3.33 -21.75 17.69
N ARG A 212 4.46 -21.22 18.19
CA ARG A 212 4.99 -21.58 19.51
C ARG A 212 4.00 -21.27 20.65
N HIS A 213 3.36 -20.11 20.58
CA HIS A 213 2.37 -19.70 21.57
C HIS A 213 1.15 -20.62 21.57
N LYS A 214 0.67 -21.00 20.38
CA LYS A 214 -0.45 -21.95 20.20
C LYS A 214 -0.11 -23.32 20.77
N THR A 215 1.07 -23.87 20.44
CA THR A 215 1.50 -25.19 20.93
C THR A 215 1.63 -25.18 22.45
N ARG A 216 2.22 -24.12 23.05
CA ARG A 216 2.35 -23.99 24.51
C ARG A 216 1.00 -23.88 25.22
N SER A 217 0.06 -23.13 24.63
CA SER A 217 -1.31 -23.02 25.13
C SER A 217 -2.05 -24.35 25.10
N GLN A 218 -1.88 -25.15 24.05
CA GLN A 218 -2.48 -26.48 23.94
C GLN A 218 -1.91 -27.48 24.94
N GLN A 219 -0.60 -27.42 25.23
CA GLN A 219 0.04 -28.28 26.22
C GLN A 219 -0.41 -27.99 27.64
N LEU A 220 -0.71 -26.72 27.97
CA LEU A 220 -1.22 -26.30 29.28
C LEU A 220 -2.71 -26.61 29.47
N GLN A 221 -3.45 -26.80 28.40
CA GLN A 221 -4.91 -27.03 28.42
C GLN A 221 -5.27 -28.49 28.15
N ASN A 222 -4.87 -29.39 29.04
CA ASN A 222 -5.30 -30.81 29.03
C ASN A 222 -6.77 -31.01 29.45
N SER A 223 -7.62 -29.98 29.46
CA SER A 223 -9.04 -30.08 29.84
C SER A 223 -9.97 -29.39 28.81
N LYS A 224 -10.69 -30.23 28.13
CA LYS A 224 -12.09 -30.19 27.64
C LYS A 224 -12.75 -28.81 27.33
N LEU A 225 -12.15 -27.86 26.64
CA LEU A 225 -12.92 -26.82 25.96
C LEU A 225 -12.18 -26.34 24.70
N SER A 226 -12.88 -26.29 23.57
CA SER A 226 -12.35 -25.74 22.31
C SER A 226 -11.81 -24.32 22.56
N PRO A 227 -10.52 -24.03 22.37
CA PRO A 227 -9.94 -22.74 22.71
C PRO A 227 -10.44 -21.68 21.72
N LYS A 228 -11.37 -20.83 22.18
CA LYS A 228 -11.69 -19.59 21.45
C LYS A 228 -10.40 -18.77 21.34
N ALA A 229 -9.98 -18.47 20.12
CA ALA A 229 -8.82 -17.64 19.86
C ALA A 229 -8.92 -16.31 20.65
N THR A 230 -7.87 -15.99 21.40
CA THR A 230 -7.81 -14.73 22.16
C THR A 230 -7.86 -13.53 21.20
N PRO A 231 -8.33 -12.35 21.67
CA PRO A 231 -8.34 -11.13 20.84
C PRO A 231 -6.96 -10.79 20.26
N GLU A 232 -5.88 -11.07 21.02
CA GLU A 232 -4.50 -10.88 20.59
C GLU A 232 -4.11 -11.82 19.44
N GLN A 233 -4.47 -13.09 19.54
CA GLN A 233 -4.20 -14.06 18.47
C GLN A 233 -4.91 -13.67 17.16
N ARG A 234 -6.15 -13.18 17.24
CA ARG A 234 -6.86 -12.69 16.05
C ARG A 234 -6.16 -11.49 15.41
N ALA A 235 -5.73 -10.52 16.22
CA ALA A 235 -4.99 -9.37 15.72
C ALA A 235 -3.71 -9.80 14.99
N ILE A 236 -2.93 -10.73 15.56
CA ILE A 236 -1.73 -11.26 14.94
C ILE A 236 -2.05 -11.98 13.62
N TRP A 237 -3.11 -12.79 13.57
CA TRP A 237 -3.56 -13.45 12.33
C TRP A 237 -3.93 -12.45 11.24
N THR A 238 -4.64 -11.37 11.58
CA THR A 238 -4.99 -10.31 10.63
C THR A 238 -3.74 -9.66 10.04
N ILE A 239 -2.76 -9.37 10.90
CA ILE A 239 -1.49 -8.79 10.49
C ILE A 239 -0.71 -9.74 9.58
N LEU A 240 -0.63 -11.03 9.94
CA LEU A 240 0.03 -12.04 9.11
C LEU A 240 -0.64 -12.18 7.74
N MET A 241 -1.98 -12.20 7.68
CA MET A 241 -2.71 -12.22 6.42
C MET A 241 -2.42 -10.97 5.58
N LEU A 242 -2.45 -9.79 6.20
CA LEU A 242 -2.18 -8.53 5.53
C LEU A 242 -0.77 -8.50 4.94
N MET A 243 0.23 -8.93 5.71
CA MET A 243 1.63 -8.97 5.27
C MET A 243 1.86 -10.03 4.19
N SER A 244 1.24 -11.20 4.30
CA SER A 244 1.32 -12.24 3.26
C SER A 244 0.69 -11.77 1.95
N PHE A 245 -0.46 -11.10 2.02
CA PHE A 245 -1.12 -10.51 0.86
C PHE A 245 -0.23 -9.45 0.20
N PHE A 246 0.39 -8.57 0.99
CA PHE A 246 1.33 -7.58 0.48
C PHE A 246 2.53 -8.23 -0.22
N LEU A 247 3.14 -9.26 0.38
CA LEU A 247 4.29 -9.97 -0.20
C LEU A 247 3.92 -10.58 -1.56
N ILE A 248 2.75 -11.21 -1.68
CA ILE A 248 2.27 -11.80 -2.92
C ILE A 248 2.11 -10.71 -4.00
N ILE A 249 1.39 -9.65 -3.71
CA ILE A 249 1.13 -8.56 -4.66
C ILE A 249 2.43 -7.85 -5.06
N SER A 250 3.30 -7.55 -4.10
CA SER A 250 4.58 -6.87 -4.38
C SER A 250 5.54 -7.72 -5.21
N THR A 251 5.54 -9.03 -5.00
CA THR A 251 6.32 -9.97 -5.81
C THR A 251 5.78 -10.01 -7.23
N PHE A 252 4.46 -10.08 -7.38
CA PHE A 252 3.82 -10.11 -8.70
C PHE A 252 4.06 -8.80 -9.47
N ASP A 253 3.91 -7.65 -8.81
CA ASP A 253 4.23 -6.33 -9.39
C ASP A 253 5.70 -6.22 -9.82
N SER A 254 6.62 -6.76 -9.01
CA SER A 254 8.06 -6.79 -9.34
C SER A 254 8.34 -7.63 -10.57
N ILE A 255 7.70 -8.79 -10.70
CA ILE A 255 7.80 -9.66 -11.90
C ILE A 255 7.26 -8.95 -13.13
N LEU A 256 6.08 -8.31 -13.04
CA LEU A 256 5.49 -7.56 -14.16
C LEU A 256 6.36 -6.37 -14.56
N THR A 257 6.91 -5.66 -13.60
CA THR A 257 7.84 -4.53 -13.85
C THR A 257 9.08 -5.01 -14.59
N TYR A 258 9.68 -6.14 -14.17
CA TYR A 258 10.83 -6.74 -14.85
C TYR A 258 10.47 -7.22 -16.24
N SER A 259 9.32 -7.89 -16.42
CA SER A 259 8.84 -8.34 -17.73
C SER A 259 8.66 -7.16 -18.72
N ARG A 260 8.19 -6.01 -18.24
CA ARG A 260 8.09 -4.80 -19.07
C ARG A 260 9.44 -4.26 -19.53
N THR A 261 10.49 -4.38 -18.72
CA THR A 261 11.84 -3.95 -19.14
C THR A 261 12.41 -4.84 -20.23
N ILE A 262 12.01 -6.12 -20.30
CA ILE A 262 12.42 -7.06 -21.33
C ILE A 262 11.56 -6.90 -22.61
N PHE A 263 10.25 -6.87 -22.42
CA PHE A 263 9.27 -6.80 -23.53
C PHE A 263 8.79 -5.36 -23.74
N GLN A 264 9.71 -4.46 -24.10
CA GLN A 264 9.42 -3.06 -24.36
C GLN A 264 8.36 -2.91 -25.47
N GLY A 265 7.31 -2.11 -25.18
CA GLY A 265 6.23 -1.82 -26.15
C GLY A 265 5.00 -2.71 -26.08
N ASN A 266 4.94 -3.69 -25.17
CA ASN A 266 3.73 -4.50 -24.98
C ASN A 266 2.70 -3.77 -24.10
N GLN A 267 1.71 -3.15 -24.74
CA GLN A 267 0.64 -2.39 -24.09
C GLN A 267 -0.21 -3.26 -23.14
N SER A 268 -0.38 -4.55 -23.45
CA SER A 268 -1.15 -5.47 -22.61
C SER A 268 -0.51 -5.68 -21.24
N LEU A 269 0.83 -5.77 -21.17
CA LEU A 269 1.55 -5.88 -19.88
C LEU A 269 1.34 -4.64 -19.02
N TYR A 270 1.25 -3.46 -19.63
CA TYR A 270 0.98 -2.22 -18.92
C TYR A 270 -0.42 -2.21 -18.30
N CYS A 271 -1.44 -2.60 -19.09
CA CYS A 271 -2.82 -2.68 -18.61
C CYS A 271 -2.98 -3.65 -17.42
N VAL A 272 -2.27 -4.79 -17.42
CA VAL A 272 -2.30 -5.75 -16.31
C VAL A 272 -1.53 -5.23 -15.09
N GLN A 273 -0.40 -4.56 -15.31
CA GLN A 273 0.43 -4.07 -14.21
C GLN A 273 -0.26 -2.98 -13.38
N ILE A 274 -1.04 -2.08 -14.01
CA ILE A 274 -1.69 -0.97 -13.31
C ILE A 274 -2.55 -1.47 -12.13
N PRO A 275 -3.55 -2.36 -12.29
CA PRO A 275 -4.34 -2.84 -11.17
C PRO A 275 -3.50 -3.62 -10.15
N VAL A 276 -2.59 -4.51 -10.58
CA VAL A 276 -1.72 -5.24 -9.66
C VAL A 276 -0.90 -4.30 -8.78
N ALA A 277 -0.38 -3.23 -9.35
CA ALA A 277 0.44 -2.25 -8.64
C ALA A 277 -0.31 -1.52 -7.51
N HIS A 278 -1.63 -1.38 -7.61
CA HIS A 278 -2.47 -0.67 -6.65
C HIS A 278 -3.35 -1.61 -5.82
N GLY A 279 -3.44 -2.89 -6.19
CA GLY A 279 -4.31 -3.88 -5.54
C GLY A 279 -4.10 -3.99 -4.05
N TYR A 280 -2.86 -3.92 -3.57
CA TYR A 280 -2.61 -3.92 -2.13
C TYR A 280 -3.25 -2.71 -1.44
N ALA A 281 -3.03 -1.51 -1.95
CA ALA A 281 -3.58 -0.28 -1.37
C ALA A 281 -5.12 -0.23 -1.43
N ALA A 282 -5.72 -0.87 -2.43
CA ALA A 282 -7.17 -0.94 -2.58
C ALA A 282 -7.82 -1.95 -1.61
N PHE A 283 -7.21 -3.13 -1.43
CA PHE A 283 -7.84 -4.22 -0.70
C PHE A 283 -7.35 -4.37 0.75
N SER A 284 -6.16 -3.88 1.09
CA SER A 284 -5.63 -3.97 2.46
C SER A 284 -6.55 -3.34 3.53
N PRO A 285 -7.18 -2.16 3.31
CA PRO A 285 -8.05 -1.58 4.31
C PRO A 285 -9.32 -2.42 4.55
N LEU A 286 -9.81 -3.15 3.56
CA LEU A 286 -10.95 -4.06 3.74
C LEU A 286 -10.62 -5.19 4.71
N LEU A 287 -9.41 -5.74 4.63
CA LEU A 287 -8.95 -6.78 5.57
C LEU A 287 -8.85 -6.23 6.99
N VAL A 288 -8.37 -4.99 7.15
CA VAL A 288 -8.29 -4.32 8.46
C VAL A 288 -9.70 -4.06 9.01
N LEU A 289 -10.59 -3.47 8.21
CA LEU A 289 -11.96 -3.14 8.61
C LEU A 289 -12.77 -4.39 9.00
N ASN A 290 -12.64 -5.47 8.24
CA ASN A 290 -13.36 -6.73 8.51
C ASN A 290 -12.94 -7.37 9.85
N ASN A 291 -11.70 -7.15 10.27
CA ASN A 291 -11.17 -7.74 11.51
C ASN A 291 -11.22 -6.79 12.72
N GLU A 292 -11.53 -5.49 12.52
CA GLU A 292 -11.60 -4.51 13.61
C GLU A 292 -12.98 -4.55 14.30
N LYS A 293 -13.08 -5.30 15.39
CA LYS A 293 -14.32 -5.44 16.17
C LYS A 293 -14.87 -4.13 16.75
N ARG A 294 -13.98 -3.15 17.00
CA ARG A 294 -14.40 -1.82 17.49
C ARG A 294 -15.25 -1.10 16.46
N LEU A 295 -14.90 -1.25 15.17
CA LEU A 295 -15.70 -0.67 14.08
C LEU A 295 -17.07 -1.33 14.02
N THR A 296 -17.13 -2.66 14.06
CA THR A 296 -18.41 -3.40 14.05
C THR A 296 -19.31 -2.99 15.22
N SER A 297 -18.74 -2.89 16.44
CA SER A 297 -19.47 -2.43 17.62
C SER A 297 -19.97 -0.99 17.49
N LEU A 298 -19.15 -0.11 16.92
CA LEU A 298 -19.56 1.29 16.66
C LEU A 298 -20.66 1.37 15.61
N MET A 299 -20.55 0.63 14.53
CA MET A 299 -21.59 0.62 13.48
C MET A 299 -22.93 0.12 14.02
N ILE A 300 -22.93 -0.94 14.82
CA ILE A 300 -24.14 -1.44 15.49
C ILE A 300 -24.72 -0.36 16.42
N SER A 301 -23.88 0.27 17.25
CA SER A 301 -24.34 1.35 18.15
C SER A 301 -24.87 2.58 17.42
N MET A 302 -24.30 2.93 16.28
CA MET A 302 -24.79 4.03 15.44
C MET A 302 -26.12 3.64 14.77
N TYR A 303 -26.20 2.43 14.23
CA TYR A 303 -27.45 1.91 13.65
C TYR A 303 -28.59 1.92 14.67
N ASP A 304 -28.36 1.41 15.89
CA ASP A 304 -29.33 1.41 16.98
C ASP A 304 -29.79 2.82 17.39
N ARG A 305 -28.90 3.82 17.27
CA ARG A 305 -29.25 5.22 17.51
C ARG A 305 -30.09 5.81 16.39
N ILE A 306 -29.77 5.52 15.14
CA ILE A 306 -30.52 5.98 13.98
C ILE A 306 -31.93 5.41 14.04
N VAL A 307 -32.08 4.09 14.26
CA VAL A 307 -33.40 3.42 14.38
C VAL A 307 -34.21 4.00 15.54
N ARG A 308 -33.59 4.31 16.69
CA ARG A 308 -34.29 5.00 17.80
C ARG A 308 -34.70 6.41 17.44
N LEU A 309 -33.92 7.16 16.68
CA LEU A 309 -34.31 8.50 16.23
C LEU A 309 -35.47 8.45 15.25
N GLU A 310 -35.46 7.50 14.33
CA GLU A 310 -36.56 7.28 13.39
C GLU A 310 -37.85 6.88 14.14
N SER A 311 -37.75 6.04 15.18
CA SER A 311 -38.90 5.65 16.02
C SER A 311 -39.44 6.79 16.92
N LEU A 312 -38.64 7.85 17.14
CA LEU A 312 -39.06 9.04 17.89
C LEU A 312 -39.67 10.12 16.98
N CYS A 313 -39.41 10.05 15.67
CA CYS A 313 -39.95 10.97 14.67
C CYS A 313 -41.24 10.44 13.97
N SER A 314 -41.57 9.18 14.15
CA SER A 314 -42.80 8.51 13.72
C SER A 314 -43.84 8.53 14.82
#